data_c9dc1db54d6fe1ff33dc089c04fbd376
#
_entry.id   c9dc1db54d6fe1ff33dc089c04fbd376
#
_cell.length_a   1.000
_cell.length_b   1.000
_cell.length_c   1.000
_cell.angle_alpha   90.00
_cell.angle_beta   90.00
_cell.angle_gamma   90.00
#
_symmetry.space_group_name_H-M   'P 1'
#
loop_
_entity.id
_entity.type
_entity.pdbx_description
1 polymer ?
#
loop_
_entity_poly.entity_id
_entity_poly.type
_entity_poly.pdbx_seq_one_letter_code
_entity_poly.pdbx_strand_id
1 'polypeptide(L)'
;TNRLRVEIPGMEDAEDAIQAIGKTAQLYFILADGSVVLDGSHVKDAQIATDGSYYKILLEFDSEGAALFEEGTRKAFNREVTPTIDGLQANQIAIVLDGEIITNPNVQTIISGGSCEIEGKYSKEEASMTAALIRGGALPVELEEVQSSVQTATIGAHALDKSIIAGAIGLGIVFLLMLI
;
A
#
# COMPACT_ATOMS: atom_id res chain seq x y z
N THR A 1 -1.79 25.35 -0.18
CA THR A 1 -2.72 24.20 -0.43
C THR A 1 -1.91 23.10 -1.06
N ASN A 2 -1.61 22.05 -0.29
CA ASN A 2 -0.93 20.87 -0.82
C ASN A 2 -2.00 20.01 -1.52
N ARG A 3 -1.85 19.81 -2.82
CA ARG A 3 -2.70 18.92 -3.59
C ARG A 3 -1.87 17.74 -4.06
N LEU A 4 -2.36 16.54 -3.78
CA LEU A 4 -1.82 15.31 -4.32
C LEU A 4 -2.67 14.89 -5.52
N ARG A 5 -2.03 14.59 -6.64
CA ARG A 5 -2.70 13.99 -7.79
C ARG A 5 -2.28 12.54 -7.89
N VAL A 6 -3.26 11.64 -7.86
CA VAL A 6 -3.03 10.21 -8.01
C VAL A 6 -3.63 9.77 -9.34
N GLU A 7 -2.85 9.11 -10.18
CA GLU A 7 -3.28 8.53 -11.44
C GLU A 7 -3.12 7.01 -11.36
N ILE A 8 -4.23 6.28 -11.50
CA ILE A 8 -4.24 4.81 -11.45
C ILE A 8 -4.69 4.30 -12.82
N PRO A 9 -3.76 3.89 -13.69
CA PRO A 9 -4.10 3.35 -15.00
C PRO A 9 -4.75 1.97 -14.87
N GLY A 10 -5.85 1.74 -15.59
CA GLY A 10 -6.51 0.43 -15.70
C GLY A 10 -7.57 0.13 -14.66
N MET A 11 -7.95 1.07 -13.80
CA MET A 11 -9.15 0.93 -12.96
C MET A 11 -10.39 1.38 -13.71
N GLU A 12 -11.41 0.50 -13.75
CA GLU A 12 -12.71 0.78 -14.39
C GLU A 12 -13.69 1.46 -13.43
N ASP A 13 -13.45 1.37 -12.11
CA ASP A 13 -14.33 1.94 -11.09
C ASP A 13 -13.60 2.96 -10.20
N ALA A 14 -14.12 4.20 -10.21
CA ALA A 14 -13.56 5.28 -9.41
C ALA A 14 -13.89 5.13 -7.92
N GLU A 15 -15.03 4.51 -7.59
CA GLU A 15 -15.46 4.28 -6.21
C GLU A 15 -14.50 3.36 -5.47
N ASP A 16 -14.03 2.29 -6.12
CA ASP A 16 -13.03 1.38 -5.55
C ASP A 16 -11.67 2.07 -5.34
N ALA A 17 -11.27 2.94 -6.28
CA ALA A 17 -10.06 3.75 -6.14
C ALA A 17 -10.16 4.76 -4.98
N ILE A 18 -11.29 5.42 -4.83
CA ILE A 18 -11.57 6.38 -3.77
C ILE A 18 -11.61 5.70 -2.40
N GLN A 19 -12.23 4.53 -2.29
CA GLN A 19 -12.23 3.75 -1.05
C GLN A 19 -10.83 3.26 -0.66
N ALA A 20 -9.99 2.94 -1.62
CA ALA A 20 -8.61 2.54 -1.37
C ALA A 20 -7.72 3.73 -0.94
N ILE A 21 -8.01 4.95 -1.44
CA ILE A 21 -7.22 6.17 -1.15
C ILE A 21 -7.78 6.93 0.07
N GLY A 22 -9.10 6.89 0.27
CA GLY A 22 -9.79 7.67 1.31
C GLY A 22 -9.72 7.09 2.72
N LYS A 23 -9.23 5.87 2.89
CA LYS A 23 -8.87 5.35 4.22
C LYS A 23 -7.49 5.89 4.56
N THR A 24 -7.42 6.77 5.53
CA THR A 24 -6.16 7.09 6.21
C THR A 24 -5.64 5.77 6.77
N ALA A 25 -4.68 5.18 6.10
CA ALA A 25 -4.11 3.91 6.51
C ALA A 25 -3.44 4.10 7.88
N GLN A 26 -4.08 3.59 8.93
CA GLN A 26 -3.57 3.68 10.30
C GLN A 26 -2.55 2.58 10.53
N LEU A 27 -1.28 2.96 10.54
CA LEU A 27 -0.17 2.06 10.79
C LEU A 27 0.19 2.05 12.27
N TYR A 28 0.26 0.87 12.87
CA TYR A 28 0.72 0.67 14.23
C TYR A 28 1.74 -0.45 14.32
N PHE A 29 2.70 -0.28 15.22
CA PHE A 29 3.59 -1.34 15.68
C PHE A 29 3.14 -1.73 17.06
N ILE A 30 2.72 -2.98 17.26
CA ILE A 30 2.16 -3.47 18.51
C ILE A 30 2.92 -4.68 19.04
N LEU A 31 2.96 -4.80 20.35
CA LEU A 31 3.44 -5.99 21.04
C LEU A 31 2.35 -7.07 21.09
N ALA A 32 2.72 -8.29 21.48
CA ALA A 32 1.82 -9.42 21.52
C ALA A 32 0.66 -9.27 22.54
N ASP A 33 0.75 -8.35 23.47
CA ASP A 33 -0.31 -8.00 24.43
C ASP A 33 -1.27 -6.90 23.91
N GLY A 34 -1.05 -6.42 22.69
CA GLY A 34 -1.83 -5.34 22.07
C GLY A 34 -1.35 -3.94 22.41
N SER A 35 -0.31 -3.79 23.24
CA SER A 35 0.24 -2.48 23.55
C SER A 35 0.93 -1.87 22.32
N VAL A 36 0.61 -0.60 22.02
CA VAL A 36 1.19 0.13 20.89
C VAL A 36 2.61 0.55 21.27
N VAL A 37 3.56 0.22 20.41
CA VAL A 37 4.97 0.65 20.50
C VAL A 37 5.12 2.04 19.89
N LEU A 38 4.68 2.19 18.64
CA LEU A 38 4.63 3.46 17.92
C LEU A 38 3.58 3.37 16.79
N ASP A 39 3.18 4.52 16.29
CA ASP A 39 2.31 4.65 15.12
C ASP A 39 3.09 5.09 13.88
N GLY A 40 2.39 5.13 12.74
CA GLY A 40 2.97 5.45 11.45
C GLY A 40 3.61 6.83 11.38
N SER A 41 3.21 7.81 12.21
CA SER A 41 3.76 9.17 12.17
C SER A 41 5.26 9.23 12.47
N HIS A 42 5.79 8.21 13.16
CA HIS A 42 7.21 8.06 13.48
C HIS A 42 8.03 7.36 12.40
N VAL A 43 7.38 6.84 11.34
CA VAL A 43 8.08 6.21 10.21
C VAL A 43 8.44 7.28 9.18
N LYS A 44 9.74 7.50 8.98
CA LYS A 44 10.26 8.44 7.98
C LYS A 44 10.28 7.86 6.58
N ASP A 45 10.67 6.60 6.47
CA ASP A 45 10.80 5.93 5.18
C ASP A 45 10.67 4.40 5.32
N ALA A 46 10.23 3.77 4.24
CA ALA A 46 10.16 2.32 4.07
C ALA A 46 10.66 1.96 2.67
N GLN A 47 11.77 1.27 2.57
CA GLN A 47 12.42 0.88 1.33
C GLN A 47 12.56 -0.64 1.23
N ILE A 48 12.74 -1.14 0.00
CA ILE A 48 13.10 -2.54 -0.21
C ILE A 48 14.61 -2.69 -0.43
N ALA A 49 15.16 -3.76 0.12
CA ALA A 49 16.53 -4.19 -0.16
C ALA A 49 16.53 -5.68 -0.52
N THR A 50 17.63 -6.17 -1.06
CA THR A 50 17.80 -7.60 -1.36
C THR A 50 19.16 -8.08 -0.88
N ASP A 51 19.22 -9.30 -0.39
CA ASP A 51 20.46 -10.03 -0.10
C ASP A 51 20.88 -10.98 -1.26
N GLY A 52 20.16 -10.89 -2.39
CA GLY A 52 20.39 -11.69 -3.58
C GLY A 52 19.42 -12.86 -3.74
N SER A 53 18.77 -13.33 -2.68
CA SER A 53 17.82 -14.45 -2.73
C SER A 53 16.38 -14.01 -2.47
N TYR A 54 16.19 -13.14 -1.47
CA TYR A 54 14.89 -12.64 -1.06
C TYR A 54 14.94 -11.12 -0.89
N TYR A 55 13.77 -10.50 -0.87
CA TYR A 55 13.64 -9.10 -0.57
C TYR A 55 13.31 -8.91 0.91
N LYS A 56 13.82 -7.82 1.49
CA LYS A 56 13.54 -7.37 2.84
C LYS A 56 13.09 -5.90 2.81
N ILE A 57 12.44 -5.46 3.87
CA ILE A 57 11.97 -4.09 4.01
C ILE A 57 12.83 -3.39 5.04
N LEU A 58 13.40 -2.25 4.66
CA LEU A 58 14.16 -1.38 5.54
C LEU A 58 13.23 -0.27 6.01
N LEU A 59 13.14 -0.07 7.33
CA LEU A 59 12.38 1.01 7.95
C LEU A 59 13.33 2.00 8.60
N GLU A 60 13.02 3.27 8.46
CA GLU A 60 13.69 4.37 9.13
C GLU A 60 12.68 5.14 9.97
N PHE A 61 13.03 5.38 11.25
CA PHE A 61 12.21 6.11 12.21
C PHE A 61 12.78 7.51 12.48
N ASP A 62 11.94 8.41 12.96
CA ASP A 62 12.40 9.66 13.56
C ASP A 62 13.04 9.41 14.94
N SER A 63 13.54 10.45 15.58
CA SER A 63 14.25 10.32 16.86
C SER A 63 13.36 9.84 18.01
N GLU A 64 12.07 10.18 17.99
CA GLU A 64 11.10 9.76 18.99
C GLU A 64 10.69 8.31 18.73
N GLY A 65 10.38 7.97 17.49
CA GLY A 65 10.08 6.59 17.06
C GLY A 65 11.24 5.64 17.32
N ALA A 66 12.49 6.09 17.13
CA ALA A 66 13.68 5.31 17.46
C ALA A 66 13.72 4.92 18.95
N ALA A 67 13.44 5.88 19.84
CA ALA A 67 13.42 5.61 21.30
C ALA A 67 12.25 4.69 21.69
N LEU A 68 11.07 4.91 21.13
CA LEU A 68 9.90 4.05 21.35
C LEU A 68 10.14 2.63 20.83
N PHE A 69 10.77 2.52 19.66
CA PHE A 69 11.07 1.22 19.06
C PHE A 69 12.13 0.44 19.83
N GLU A 70 13.16 1.13 20.37
CA GLU A 70 14.14 0.53 21.26
C GLU A 70 13.47 -0.07 22.50
N GLU A 71 12.58 0.68 23.15
CA GLU A 71 11.82 0.20 24.31
C GLU A 71 10.92 -0.99 23.94
N GLY A 72 10.19 -0.92 22.82
CA GLY A 72 9.35 -2.00 22.33
C GLY A 72 10.15 -3.27 22.01
N THR A 73 11.27 -3.11 21.28
CA THR A 73 12.14 -4.26 20.97
C THR A 73 12.79 -4.84 22.22
N ARG A 74 13.10 -4.04 23.23
CA ARG A 74 13.60 -4.52 24.53
C ARG A 74 12.57 -5.39 25.23
N LYS A 75 11.32 -4.96 25.30
CA LYS A 75 10.22 -5.73 25.92
C LYS A 75 9.97 -7.05 25.18
N ALA A 76 9.93 -7.00 23.84
CA ALA A 76 9.72 -8.19 23.04
C ALA A 76 10.92 -9.16 23.14
N PHE A 77 12.15 -8.66 23.02
CA PHE A 77 13.37 -9.48 23.15
C PHE A 77 13.46 -10.20 24.48
N ASN A 78 13.18 -9.51 25.59
CA ASN A 78 13.17 -10.06 26.94
C ASN A 78 11.92 -10.88 27.24
N ARG A 79 10.93 -10.91 26.33
CA ARG A 79 9.64 -11.56 26.54
C ARG A 79 8.91 -11.07 27.79
N GLU A 80 8.95 -9.77 28.02
CA GLU A 80 8.35 -9.11 29.19
C GLU A 80 6.83 -8.98 29.09
N VAL A 81 6.26 -9.24 27.89
CA VAL A 81 4.83 -9.15 27.62
C VAL A 81 4.15 -10.53 27.62
N THR A 82 2.92 -10.59 28.10
CA THR A 82 2.09 -11.80 28.02
C THR A 82 1.23 -11.72 26.77
N PRO A 83 1.38 -12.64 25.79
CA PRO A 83 0.57 -12.62 24.59
C PRO A 83 -0.93 -12.71 24.88
N THR A 84 -1.70 -11.78 24.36
CA THR A 84 -3.18 -11.77 24.42
C THR A 84 -3.81 -11.80 23.02
N ILE A 85 -3.01 -11.56 21.99
CA ILE A 85 -3.46 -11.61 20.59
C ILE A 85 -3.16 -13.00 20.03
N ASP A 86 -4.18 -13.68 19.53
CA ASP A 86 -4.05 -14.99 18.91
C ASP A 86 -3.03 -14.97 17.75
N GLY A 87 -2.14 -15.94 17.74
CA GLY A 87 -1.12 -16.09 16.71
C GLY A 87 0.14 -15.24 16.92
N LEU A 88 0.21 -14.36 17.93
CA LEU A 88 1.41 -13.61 18.27
C LEU A 88 2.19 -14.26 19.44
N GLN A 89 3.50 -14.15 19.38
CA GLN A 89 4.42 -14.61 20.42
C GLN A 89 5.04 -13.42 21.16
N ALA A 90 5.44 -13.64 22.41
CA ALA A 90 6.00 -12.60 23.28
C ALA A 90 7.23 -11.86 22.70
N ASN A 91 7.96 -12.52 21.78
CA ASN A 91 9.13 -11.95 21.11
C ASN A 91 8.82 -11.38 19.71
N GLN A 92 7.58 -11.06 19.42
CA GLN A 92 7.17 -10.49 18.14
C GLN A 92 6.67 -9.06 18.31
N ILE A 93 6.89 -8.25 17.29
CA ILE A 93 6.22 -6.97 17.09
C ILE A 93 5.40 -7.10 15.80
N ALA A 94 4.09 -6.96 15.93
CA ALA A 94 3.23 -6.99 14.76
C ALA A 94 3.12 -5.59 14.15
N ILE A 95 3.15 -5.53 12.82
CA ILE A 95 2.87 -4.32 12.04
C ILE A 95 1.43 -4.45 11.56
N VAL A 96 0.59 -3.53 12.01
CA VAL A 96 -0.85 -3.51 11.78
C VAL A 96 -1.19 -2.32 10.92
N LEU A 97 -1.95 -2.55 9.85
CA LEU A 97 -2.46 -1.52 8.96
C LEU A 97 -3.99 -1.66 8.90
N ASP A 98 -4.73 -0.61 9.24
CA ASP A 98 -6.20 -0.60 9.24
C ASP A 98 -6.85 -1.73 10.05
N GLY A 99 -6.16 -2.18 11.11
CA GLY A 99 -6.62 -3.27 11.97
C GLY A 99 -6.22 -4.67 11.49
N GLU A 100 -5.56 -4.80 10.33
CA GLU A 100 -5.04 -6.07 9.84
C GLU A 100 -3.53 -6.20 10.07
N ILE A 101 -3.10 -7.36 10.55
CA ILE A 101 -1.67 -7.66 10.73
C ILE A 101 -1.06 -7.93 9.35
N ILE A 102 -0.18 -7.03 8.88
CA ILE A 102 0.54 -7.21 7.61
C ILE A 102 1.72 -8.17 7.77
N THR A 103 2.43 -8.05 8.90
CA THR A 103 3.57 -8.92 9.23
C THR A 103 3.85 -8.87 10.73
N ASN A 104 4.47 -9.92 11.25
CA ASN A 104 4.77 -10.06 12.68
C ASN A 104 6.16 -10.68 12.92
N PRO A 105 7.24 -9.94 12.53
CA PRO A 105 8.59 -10.44 12.65
C PRO A 105 9.00 -10.72 14.10
N ASN A 106 9.90 -11.69 14.25
CA ASN A 106 10.54 -11.96 15.54
C ASN A 106 11.61 -10.91 15.83
N VAL A 107 11.62 -10.40 17.04
CA VAL A 107 12.69 -9.51 17.52
C VAL A 107 13.88 -10.38 17.96
N GLN A 108 14.98 -10.25 17.22
CA GLN A 108 16.21 -11.00 17.45
C GLN A 108 17.23 -10.25 18.30
N THR A 109 17.09 -8.93 18.38
CA THR A 109 17.97 -8.04 19.15
C THR A 109 17.24 -6.74 19.51
N ILE A 110 17.75 -6.03 20.51
CA ILE A 110 17.26 -4.69 20.85
C ILE A 110 17.78 -3.71 19.79
N ILE A 111 16.87 -2.92 19.21
CA ILE A 111 17.17 -2.03 18.09
C ILE A 111 17.16 -0.59 18.59
N SER A 112 18.35 0.02 18.71
CA SER A 112 18.52 1.39 19.20
C SER A 112 18.90 2.42 18.12
N GLY A 113 19.06 1.96 16.87
CA GLY A 113 19.63 2.79 15.80
C GLY A 113 18.64 3.62 14.98
N GLY A 114 17.34 3.59 15.32
CA GLY A 114 16.31 4.31 14.53
C GLY A 114 16.05 3.71 13.15
N SER A 115 16.57 2.52 12.86
CA SER A 115 16.29 1.77 11.64
C SER A 115 16.15 0.28 11.96
N CYS A 116 15.27 -0.41 11.25
CA CYS A 116 15.14 -1.86 11.36
C CYS A 116 14.93 -2.51 10.00
N GLU A 117 15.21 -3.81 9.96
CA GLU A 117 14.96 -4.65 8.79
C GLU A 117 13.84 -5.65 9.12
N ILE A 118 12.87 -5.73 8.24
CA ILE A 118 11.86 -6.79 8.27
C ILE A 118 12.34 -7.88 7.32
N GLU A 119 12.83 -8.96 7.90
CA GLU A 119 13.28 -10.11 7.14
C GLU A 119 12.12 -11.06 6.85
N GLY A 120 12.10 -11.63 5.66
CA GLY A 120 11.11 -12.62 5.22
C GLY A 120 11.46 -13.18 3.86
N LYS A 121 10.74 -14.24 3.45
CA LYS A 121 10.88 -14.78 2.10
C LYS A 121 9.98 -14.01 1.12
N TYR A 122 10.11 -12.69 1.11
CA TYR A 122 9.31 -11.84 0.23
C TYR A 122 9.78 -11.93 -1.21
N SER A 123 8.85 -12.03 -2.14
CA SER A 123 9.07 -11.66 -3.54
C SER A 123 9.30 -10.14 -3.65
N LYS A 124 9.76 -9.69 -4.81
CA LYS A 124 9.93 -8.24 -5.04
C LYS A 124 8.61 -7.50 -4.94
N GLU A 125 7.56 -8.07 -5.49
CA GLU A 125 6.22 -7.52 -5.54
C GLU A 125 5.64 -7.39 -4.13
N GLU A 126 5.72 -8.44 -3.31
CA GLU A 126 5.24 -8.43 -1.92
C GLU A 126 6.00 -7.42 -1.06
N ALA A 127 7.33 -7.39 -1.14
CA ALA A 127 8.14 -6.43 -0.40
C ALA A 127 7.82 -4.99 -0.82
N SER A 128 7.66 -4.73 -2.13
CA SER A 128 7.33 -3.40 -2.65
C SER A 128 5.95 -2.95 -2.20
N MET A 129 4.96 -3.84 -2.22
CA MET A 129 3.61 -3.55 -1.77
C MET A 129 3.58 -3.25 -0.28
N THR A 130 4.22 -4.09 0.54
CA THR A 130 4.29 -3.89 2.00
C THR A 130 5.02 -2.59 2.36
N ALA A 131 6.15 -2.30 1.72
CA ALA A 131 6.87 -1.04 1.92
C ALA A 131 6.03 0.19 1.52
N ALA A 132 5.26 0.09 0.42
CA ALA A 132 4.36 1.16 -0.01
C ALA A 132 3.20 1.37 0.96
N LEU A 133 2.60 0.29 1.49
CA LEU A 133 1.55 0.35 2.51
C LEU A 133 2.06 1.00 3.81
N ILE A 134 3.23 0.58 4.30
CA ILE A 134 3.85 1.16 5.49
C ILE A 134 4.12 2.66 5.27
N ARG A 135 4.68 3.04 4.13
CA ARG A 135 4.94 4.45 3.79
C ARG A 135 3.66 5.27 3.64
N GLY A 136 2.61 4.68 3.08
CA GLY A 136 1.29 5.30 2.98
C GLY A 136 0.65 5.53 4.34
N GLY A 137 0.72 4.56 5.24
CA GLY A 137 0.22 4.67 6.62
C GLY A 137 1.04 5.59 7.52
N ALA A 138 2.23 6.01 7.08
CA ALA A 138 3.05 7.02 7.75
C ALA A 138 2.59 8.47 7.48
N LEU A 139 1.69 8.70 6.52
CA LEU A 139 1.22 10.04 6.18
C LEU A 139 0.10 10.48 7.15
N PRO A 140 0.34 11.49 8.01
CA PRO A 140 -0.66 11.97 9.01
C PRO A 140 -1.66 12.93 8.38
N VAL A 141 -2.21 12.61 7.20
CA VAL A 141 -3.14 13.51 6.49
C VAL A 141 -4.44 12.78 6.17
N GLU A 142 -5.55 13.30 6.69
CA GLU A 142 -6.87 13.02 6.12
C GLU A 142 -6.89 13.56 4.69
N LEU A 143 -7.02 12.66 3.73
CA LEU A 143 -7.20 13.03 2.33
C LEU A 143 -8.67 13.37 2.11
N GLU A 144 -8.98 14.65 1.97
CA GLU A 144 -10.30 15.09 1.54
C GLU A 144 -10.35 15.09 0.00
N GLU A 145 -11.29 14.33 -0.56
CA GLU A 145 -11.50 14.31 -1.99
C GLU A 145 -11.97 15.67 -2.48
N VAL A 146 -11.13 16.36 -3.25
CA VAL A 146 -11.48 17.66 -3.85
C VAL A 146 -12.07 17.49 -5.24
N GLN A 147 -11.65 16.47 -5.99
CA GLN A 147 -12.16 16.22 -7.35
C GLN A 147 -11.78 14.80 -7.80
N SER A 148 -12.78 14.01 -8.16
CA SER A 148 -12.62 12.76 -8.90
C SER A 148 -13.00 12.96 -10.35
N SER A 149 -12.18 12.49 -11.29
CA SER A 149 -12.56 12.45 -12.70
C SER A 149 -12.09 11.15 -13.33
N VAL A 150 -13.05 10.30 -13.67
CA VAL A 150 -12.79 9.08 -14.45
C VAL A 150 -12.70 9.47 -15.93
N GLN A 151 -11.52 9.36 -16.49
CA GLN A 151 -11.35 9.44 -17.95
C GLN A 151 -11.42 8.02 -18.52
N THR A 152 -12.64 7.56 -18.76
CA THR A 152 -12.84 6.32 -19.52
C THR A 152 -12.41 6.57 -20.95
N ALA A 153 -11.55 5.72 -21.50
CA ALA A 153 -11.13 5.78 -22.90
C ALA A 153 -12.30 5.32 -23.83
N THR A 154 -13.38 6.09 -23.84
CA THR A 154 -14.58 5.79 -24.65
C THR A 154 -14.44 6.12 -26.13
N ILE A 155 -13.29 6.67 -26.54
CA ILE A 155 -13.06 7.11 -27.93
C ILE A 155 -12.97 5.94 -28.92
N GLY A 156 -12.63 4.73 -28.44
CA GLY A 156 -12.45 3.55 -29.32
C GLY A 156 -13.70 2.73 -29.57
N ALA A 157 -14.57 2.56 -28.59
CA ALA A 157 -15.70 1.60 -28.68
C ALA A 157 -16.81 2.06 -29.67
N HIS A 158 -17.15 3.36 -29.66
CA HIS A 158 -18.16 3.90 -30.56
C HIS A 158 -17.65 4.30 -31.93
N ALA A 159 -16.33 4.45 -32.11
CA ALA A 159 -15.74 4.78 -33.42
C ALA A 159 -15.79 3.59 -34.37
N LEU A 160 -15.60 2.37 -33.88
CA LEU A 160 -15.71 1.14 -34.67
C LEU A 160 -17.12 0.88 -35.18
N ASP A 161 -18.13 1.02 -34.33
CA ASP A 161 -19.52 0.81 -34.75
C ASP A 161 -19.97 1.82 -35.81
N LYS A 162 -19.62 3.09 -35.63
CA LYS A 162 -19.94 4.14 -36.63
C LYS A 162 -19.18 3.95 -37.93
N SER A 163 -17.95 3.48 -37.89
CA SER A 163 -17.13 3.20 -39.07
C SER A 163 -17.68 2.02 -39.88
N ILE A 164 -18.18 0.96 -39.24
CA ILE A 164 -18.80 -0.19 -39.90
C ILE A 164 -20.10 0.22 -40.59
N ILE A 165 -20.94 1.02 -39.92
CA ILE A 165 -22.21 1.52 -40.51
C ILE A 165 -21.94 2.42 -41.70
N ALA A 166 -20.98 3.35 -41.58
CA ALA A 166 -20.61 4.23 -42.68
C ALA A 166 -20.04 3.47 -43.89
N GLY A 167 -19.22 2.45 -43.64
CA GLY A 167 -18.70 1.56 -44.67
C GLY A 167 -19.80 0.74 -45.38
N ALA A 168 -20.76 0.21 -44.64
CA ALA A 168 -21.89 -0.52 -45.24
C ALA A 168 -22.80 0.37 -46.11
N ILE A 169 -23.06 1.59 -45.65
CA ILE A 169 -23.83 2.57 -46.46
C ILE A 169 -23.09 2.95 -47.74
N GLY A 170 -21.78 3.23 -47.66
CA GLY A 170 -20.95 3.55 -48.83
C GLY A 170 -20.92 2.42 -49.84
N LEU A 171 -20.78 1.18 -49.41
CA LEU A 171 -20.76 -0.02 -50.26
C LEU A 171 -22.14 -0.24 -50.90
N GLY A 172 -23.24 0.02 -50.19
CA GLY A 172 -24.61 -0.05 -50.71
C GLY A 172 -24.85 0.96 -51.83
N ILE A 173 -24.39 2.20 -51.68
CA ILE A 173 -24.51 3.25 -52.71
C ILE A 173 -23.74 2.88 -53.99
N VAL A 174 -22.52 2.38 -53.85
CA VAL A 174 -21.69 1.93 -54.97
C VAL A 174 -22.36 0.76 -55.72
N PHE A 175 -22.92 -0.19 -54.97
CA PHE A 175 -23.65 -1.32 -55.57
C PHE A 175 -24.90 -0.87 -56.36
N LEU A 176 -25.63 0.11 -55.83
CA LEU A 176 -26.82 0.66 -56.47
C LEU A 176 -26.45 1.43 -57.74
N LEU A 177 -25.34 2.17 -57.76
CA LEU A 177 -24.81 2.86 -58.95
C LEU A 177 -24.33 1.88 -60.01
N MET A 178 -23.83 0.70 -59.65
CA MET A 178 -23.42 -0.33 -60.62
C MET A 178 -24.61 -1.06 -61.28
N LEU A 179 -25.79 -0.96 -60.71
CA LEU A 179 -27.02 -1.66 -61.17
C LEU A 179 -27.83 -0.80 -62.12
N ILE A 180 -27.51 0.50 -62.27
CA ILE A 180 -28.12 1.48 -63.19
C ILE A 180 -27.22 1.62 -64.42
#